data_b4515b55e42fe1f9e96343b4cfbc1df8
#
_entry.id   b4515b55e42fe1f9e96343b4cfbc1df8
#
_cell.length_a   1.000
_cell.length_b   1.000
_cell.length_c   1.000
_cell.angle_alpha   90.00
_cell.angle_beta   90.00
_cell.angle_gamma   90.00
#
_symmetry.space_group_name_H-M   'P 1'
#
loop_
_entity.id
_entity.type
_entity.pdbx_description
1 polymer ?
#
loop_
_entity_poly.entity_id
_entity_poly.type
_entity_poly.pdbx_seq_one_letter_code
_entity_poly.pdbx_strand_id
1 'polypeptide(L)'
;MIDTLQPSYGKDRAVQGCVHIVDDDASFRTAMERRLKHAGYEVATYASAAHLLDHLPSDSVLGCILLDLRMPGLSGPELQERLSELGSTLPIIFLTGNPDIATTVRTLKAGADDFLAKPVSSDKLLQTIERAIAHHNSAYREKTKLDIVRTHIAALTPREREVFELVIRGATNKHVARALGCTERTIKAHRHRLMEKMQVQSLAELVSLASRVGVMSANRTAPPDYAKTAECRFGKCRNCIVQAKWL
;
A
#
# COMPACT_ATOMS: atom_id res chain seq x y z
N MET A 1 -53.50 -3.09 -16.05
CA MET A 1 -52.29 -3.77 -16.49
C MET A 1 -51.12 -2.92 -16.00
N ILE A 2 -50.56 -3.29 -14.86
CA ILE A 2 -49.40 -2.60 -14.28
C ILE A 2 -48.28 -3.64 -14.35
N ASP A 3 -47.38 -3.39 -15.29
CA ASP A 3 -46.26 -4.23 -15.60
C ASP A 3 -45.18 -4.02 -14.51
N THR A 4 -45.02 -5.04 -13.68
CA THR A 4 -44.05 -5.03 -12.58
C THR A 4 -42.67 -5.32 -13.16
N LEU A 5 -41.89 -4.27 -13.42
CA LEU A 5 -40.47 -4.37 -13.77
C LEU A 5 -39.69 -4.92 -12.57
N GLN A 6 -39.46 -6.22 -12.58
CA GLN A 6 -38.46 -6.86 -11.75
C GLN A 6 -37.07 -6.41 -12.24
N PRO A 7 -36.16 -5.94 -11.38
CA PRO A 7 -34.79 -5.70 -11.78
C PRO A 7 -34.13 -7.06 -12.09
N SER A 8 -33.76 -7.25 -13.34
CA SER A 8 -32.94 -8.37 -13.79
C SER A 8 -31.55 -8.27 -13.17
N TYR A 9 -31.28 -9.07 -12.14
CA TYR A 9 -29.91 -9.32 -11.66
C TYR A 9 -29.14 -10.10 -12.74
N GLY A 10 -28.51 -9.37 -13.65
CA GLY A 10 -27.72 -9.90 -14.76
C GLY A 10 -26.41 -10.52 -14.28
N LYS A 11 -26.13 -11.67 -14.83
CA LYS A 11 -24.91 -12.49 -14.77
C LYS A 11 -23.74 -11.74 -15.40
N ASP A 12 -22.94 -11.05 -14.59
CA ASP A 12 -21.51 -10.74 -14.82
C ASP A 12 -20.99 -9.96 -13.59
N ARG A 13 -21.16 -10.56 -12.40
CA ARG A 13 -20.46 -10.05 -11.22
C ARG A 13 -19.03 -10.58 -11.29
N ALA A 14 -18.10 -9.72 -11.67
CA ALA A 14 -16.69 -9.92 -11.35
C ALA A 14 -16.58 -10.28 -9.86
N VAL A 15 -15.77 -11.28 -9.53
CA VAL A 15 -15.55 -11.73 -8.15
C VAL A 15 -15.23 -10.50 -7.28
N GLN A 16 -16.09 -10.24 -6.30
CA GLN A 16 -15.99 -9.02 -5.48
C GLN A 16 -14.83 -9.07 -4.48
N GLY A 17 -14.11 -10.18 -4.39
CA GLY A 17 -13.01 -10.43 -3.46
C GLY A 17 -13.23 -11.70 -2.64
N CYS A 18 -12.24 -12.08 -1.82
CA CYS A 18 -12.28 -13.24 -0.95
C CYS A 18 -12.56 -12.82 0.50
N VAL A 19 -13.57 -13.45 1.13
CA VAL A 19 -13.88 -13.24 2.55
C VAL A 19 -13.40 -14.44 3.35
N HIS A 20 -12.48 -14.20 4.27
CA HIS A 20 -11.92 -15.20 5.17
C HIS A 20 -12.70 -15.21 6.48
N ILE A 21 -13.46 -16.27 6.76
CA ILE A 21 -14.29 -16.40 7.96
C ILE A 21 -13.51 -17.21 9.01
N VAL A 22 -13.24 -16.60 10.16
CA VAL A 22 -12.57 -17.25 11.29
C VAL A 22 -13.51 -17.25 12.49
N ASP A 23 -14.03 -18.42 12.83
CA ASP A 23 -15.03 -18.60 13.88
C ASP A 23 -14.98 -20.06 14.35
N ASP A 24 -15.15 -20.38 15.62
CA ASP A 24 -15.12 -21.75 16.12
C ASP A 24 -16.47 -22.48 15.93
N ASP A 25 -17.58 -21.75 15.75
CA ASP A 25 -18.89 -22.33 15.48
C ASP A 25 -19.02 -22.78 14.01
N ALA A 26 -19.02 -24.10 13.77
CA ALA A 26 -19.17 -24.69 12.45
C ALA A 26 -20.50 -24.33 11.78
N SER A 27 -21.58 -24.23 12.54
CA SER A 27 -22.92 -23.90 12.01
C SER A 27 -22.96 -22.45 11.52
N PHE A 28 -22.35 -21.53 12.29
CA PHE A 28 -22.22 -20.13 11.91
C PHE A 28 -21.35 -19.99 10.65
N ARG A 29 -20.18 -20.64 10.59
CA ARG A 29 -19.30 -20.62 9.41
C ARG A 29 -20.05 -21.07 8.15
N THR A 30 -20.74 -22.21 8.21
CA THR A 30 -21.48 -22.77 7.07
C THR A 30 -22.59 -21.84 6.60
N ALA A 31 -23.37 -21.27 7.52
CA ALA A 31 -24.43 -20.33 7.20
C ALA A 31 -23.87 -19.04 6.55
N MET A 32 -22.78 -18.53 7.08
CA MET A 32 -22.13 -17.33 6.60
C MET A 32 -21.47 -17.55 5.22
N GLU A 33 -20.78 -18.66 5.04
CA GLU A 33 -20.20 -19.07 3.75
C GLU A 33 -21.25 -19.10 2.64
N ARG A 34 -22.38 -19.79 2.88
CA ARG A 34 -23.48 -19.90 1.91
C ARG A 34 -24.05 -18.51 1.56
N ARG A 35 -24.22 -17.63 2.57
CA ARG A 35 -24.74 -16.30 2.41
C ARG A 35 -23.82 -15.42 1.54
N LEU A 36 -22.51 -15.43 1.81
CA LEU A 36 -21.53 -14.62 1.09
C LEU A 36 -21.28 -15.15 -0.33
N LYS A 37 -21.24 -16.47 -0.53
CA LYS A 37 -21.19 -17.06 -1.88
C LYS A 37 -22.41 -16.67 -2.72
N HIS A 38 -23.60 -16.64 -2.11
CA HIS A 38 -24.81 -16.17 -2.81
C HIS A 38 -24.70 -14.68 -3.17
N ALA A 39 -24.01 -13.88 -2.38
CA ALA A 39 -23.75 -12.47 -2.68
C ALA A 39 -22.64 -12.24 -3.71
N GLY A 40 -21.92 -13.29 -4.15
CA GLY A 40 -20.89 -13.21 -5.20
C GLY A 40 -19.46 -13.11 -4.69
N TYR A 41 -19.21 -13.36 -3.41
CA TYR A 41 -17.85 -13.40 -2.84
C TYR A 41 -17.26 -14.81 -2.97
N GLU A 42 -15.93 -14.88 -3.11
CA GLU A 42 -15.19 -16.08 -2.75
C GLU A 42 -15.09 -16.16 -1.22
N VAL A 43 -15.12 -17.38 -0.67
CA VAL A 43 -15.13 -17.57 0.78
C VAL A 43 -14.18 -18.69 1.17
N ALA A 44 -13.31 -18.41 2.11
CA ALA A 44 -12.47 -19.37 2.81
C ALA A 44 -12.87 -19.41 4.29
N THR A 45 -12.93 -20.60 4.89
CA THR A 45 -13.38 -20.77 6.28
C THR A 45 -12.31 -21.41 7.14
N TYR A 46 -12.14 -20.94 8.36
CA TYR A 46 -11.15 -21.39 9.32
C TYR A 46 -11.82 -21.63 10.66
N ALA A 47 -11.59 -22.81 11.24
CA ALA A 47 -12.19 -23.21 12.51
C ALA A 47 -11.48 -22.62 13.75
N SER A 48 -10.33 -21.98 13.56
CA SER A 48 -9.55 -21.36 14.64
C SER A 48 -8.57 -20.32 14.09
N ALA A 49 -8.06 -19.47 14.95
CA ALA A 49 -6.99 -18.55 14.64
C ALA A 49 -5.71 -19.25 14.16
N ALA A 50 -5.34 -20.37 14.78
CA ALA A 50 -4.19 -21.18 14.36
C ALA A 50 -4.34 -21.68 12.93
N HIS A 51 -5.53 -22.17 12.57
CA HIS A 51 -5.83 -22.64 11.20
C HIS A 51 -5.66 -21.53 10.16
N LEU A 52 -6.04 -20.29 10.47
CA LEU A 52 -5.78 -19.14 9.57
C LEU A 52 -4.27 -18.85 9.48
N LEU A 53 -3.54 -18.86 10.57
CA LEU A 53 -2.10 -18.59 10.60
C LEU A 53 -1.29 -19.62 9.81
N ASP A 54 -1.71 -20.90 9.83
CA ASP A 54 -1.10 -21.96 9.03
C ASP A 54 -1.37 -21.82 7.52
N HIS A 55 -2.40 -21.04 7.15
CA HIS A 55 -2.85 -20.86 5.77
C HIS A 55 -3.09 -19.36 5.48
N LEU A 56 -2.08 -18.53 5.78
CA LEU A 56 -2.21 -17.08 5.64
C LEU A 56 -2.64 -16.68 4.24
N PRO A 57 -3.73 -15.89 4.11
CA PRO A 57 -4.14 -15.35 2.82
C PRO A 57 -3.11 -14.35 2.28
N SER A 58 -2.98 -14.31 0.96
CA SER A 58 -2.12 -13.32 0.31
C SER A 58 -2.79 -11.94 0.32
N ASP A 59 -2.07 -10.92 0.76
CA ASP A 59 -2.49 -9.51 0.70
C ASP A 59 -2.68 -8.97 -0.73
N SER A 60 -2.16 -9.69 -1.74
CA SER A 60 -2.35 -9.33 -3.15
C SER A 60 -3.75 -9.63 -3.68
N VAL A 61 -4.52 -10.46 -2.98
CA VAL A 61 -5.90 -10.78 -3.31
C VAL A 61 -6.82 -9.83 -2.55
N LEU A 62 -7.73 -9.20 -3.28
CA LEU A 62 -8.76 -8.36 -2.64
C LEU A 62 -9.60 -9.20 -1.69
N GLY A 63 -9.72 -8.75 -0.44
CA GLY A 63 -10.48 -9.50 0.55
C GLY A 63 -10.55 -8.82 1.89
N CYS A 64 -11.19 -9.52 2.83
CA CYS A 64 -11.25 -9.13 4.25
C CYS A 64 -11.35 -10.37 5.14
N ILE A 65 -11.09 -10.20 6.42
CA ILE A 65 -11.23 -11.23 7.45
C ILE A 65 -12.45 -10.90 8.31
N LEU A 66 -13.42 -11.81 8.34
CA LEU A 66 -14.50 -11.82 9.33
C LEU A 66 -14.03 -12.67 10.51
N LEU A 67 -13.81 -12.05 11.65
CA LEU A 67 -13.15 -12.67 12.79
C LEU A 67 -14.07 -12.70 14.01
N ASP A 68 -14.32 -13.90 14.55
CA ASP A 68 -14.97 -13.96 15.86
C ASP A 68 -14.07 -13.42 16.96
N LEU A 69 -14.69 -12.67 17.88
CA LEU A 69 -13.96 -12.06 18.98
C LEU A 69 -13.45 -13.10 19.99
N ARG A 70 -14.27 -14.15 20.22
CA ARG A 70 -14.01 -15.15 21.27
C ARG A 70 -13.90 -16.54 20.67
N MET A 71 -12.68 -17.04 20.58
CA MET A 71 -12.40 -18.39 20.11
C MET A 71 -11.54 -19.13 21.14
N PRO A 72 -11.63 -20.46 21.24
CA PRO A 72 -10.73 -21.26 22.05
C PRO A 72 -9.26 -21.12 21.60
N GLY A 73 -8.36 -21.07 22.55
CA GLY A 73 -6.92 -20.89 22.29
C GLY A 73 -6.56 -19.44 22.03
N LEU A 74 -6.29 -19.08 20.79
CA LEU A 74 -5.94 -17.72 20.39
C LEU A 74 -7.23 -16.92 20.09
N SER A 75 -7.46 -15.86 20.87
CA SER A 75 -8.62 -14.98 20.70
C SER A 75 -8.52 -14.11 19.46
N GLY A 76 -9.65 -13.50 19.02
CA GLY A 76 -9.66 -12.59 17.88
C GLY A 76 -8.69 -11.42 17.99
N PRO A 77 -8.63 -10.68 19.13
CA PRO A 77 -7.66 -9.60 19.31
C PRO A 77 -6.19 -10.06 19.26
N GLU A 78 -5.87 -11.21 19.83
CA GLU A 78 -4.50 -11.78 19.75
C GLU A 78 -4.13 -12.19 18.32
N LEU A 79 -5.10 -12.71 17.55
CA LEU A 79 -4.91 -12.98 16.12
C LEU A 79 -4.68 -11.69 15.33
N GLN A 80 -5.42 -10.62 15.62
CA GLN A 80 -5.21 -9.30 15.01
C GLN A 80 -3.78 -8.79 15.23
N GLU A 81 -3.26 -8.88 16.46
CA GLU A 81 -1.89 -8.50 16.79
C GLU A 81 -0.89 -9.33 15.99
N ARG A 82 -1.09 -10.65 15.91
CA ARG A 82 -0.23 -11.57 15.14
C ARG A 82 -0.23 -11.25 13.64
N LEU A 83 -1.40 -11.00 13.05
CA LEU A 83 -1.51 -10.60 11.64
C LEU A 83 -0.78 -9.29 11.36
N SER A 84 -0.87 -8.32 12.28
CA SER A 84 -0.14 -7.06 12.19
C SER A 84 1.38 -7.27 12.26
N GLU A 85 1.87 -8.11 13.18
CA GLU A 85 3.30 -8.47 13.29
C GLU A 85 3.82 -9.14 12.01
N LEU A 86 2.99 -9.96 11.35
CA LEU A 86 3.30 -10.62 10.08
C LEU A 86 3.18 -9.67 8.87
N GLY A 87 2.75 -8.44 9.09
CA GLY A 87 2.64 -7.41 8.05
C GLY A 87 1.42 -7.55 7.14
N SER A 88 0.42 -8.36 7.55
CA SER A 88 -0.83 -8.47 6.80
C SER A 88 -1.57 -7.14 6.76
N THR A 89 -2.07 -6.77 5.59
CA THR A 89 -2.83 -5.54 5.35
C THR A 89 -4.32 -5.80 5.13
N LEU A 90 -4.75 -7.07 5.22
CA LEU A 90 -6.16 -7.42 5.06
C LEU A 90 -7.02 -6.79 6.15
N PRO A 91 -8.12 -6.12 5.79
CA PRO A 91 -9.02 -5.52 6.75
C PRO A 91 -9.69 -6.58 7.63
N ILE A 92 -9.79 -6.30 8.91
CA ILE A 92 -10.41 -7.18 9.90
C ILE A 92 -11.73 -6.58 10.36
N ILE A 93 -12.80 -7.35 10.21
CA ILE A 93 -14.14 -7.03 10.72
C ILE A 93 -14.44 -8.02 11.84
N PHE A 94 -14.58 -7.54 13.07
CA PHE A 94 -14.95 -8.39 14.18
C PHE A 94 -16.44 -8.72 14.20
N LEU A 95 -16.74 -9.98 14.52
CA LEU A 95 -18.10 -10.47 14.81
C LEU A 95 -18.17 -10.93 16.25
N THR A 96 -19.22 -10.59 16.99
CA THR A 96 -19.39 -11.05 18.38
C THR A 96 -20.85 -11.20 18.78
N GLY A 97 -21.16 -12.23 19.56
CA GLY A 97 -22.47 -12.41 20.18
C GLY A 97 -22.68 -11.58 21.45
N ASN A 98 -21.60 -11.05 22.04
CA ASN A 98 -21.69 -10.25 23.27
C ASN A 98 -20.73 -9.04 23.16
N PRO A 99 -21.20 -7.93 22.57
CA PRO A 99 -20.38 -6.74 22.39
C PRO A 99 -20.10 -6.09 23.75
N ASP A 100 -18.81 -5.93 24.07
CA ASP A 100 -18.30 -5.14 25.17
C ASP A 100 -17.62 -3.88 24.66
N ILE A 101 -17.99 -2.73 25.20
CA ILE A 101 -17.51 -1.42 24.73
C ILE A 101 -15.98 -1.33 24.85
N ALA A 102 -15.40 -1.79 25.96
CA ALA A 102 -13.98 -1.68 26.20
C ALA A 102 -13.17 -2.49 25.17
N THR A 103 -13.60 -3.73 24.88
CA THR A 103 -12.99 -4.58 23.88
C THR A 103 -13.18 -4.04 22.47
N THR A 104 -14.39 -3.54 22.13
CA THR A 104 -14.65 -2.90 20.83
C THR A 104 -13.73 -1.72 20.58
N VAL A 105 -13.59 -0.82 21.55
CA VAL A 105 -12.71 0.35 21.43
C VAL A 105 -11.24 -0.07 21.31
N ARG A 106 -10.82 -1.10 22.04
CA ARG A 106 -9.44 -1.62 21.97
C ARG A 106 -9.11 -2.21 20.60
N THR A 107 -9.98 -3.05 20.05
CA THR A 107 -9.76 -3.67 18.72
C THR A 107 -9.78 -2.66 17.59
N LEU A 108 -10.67 -1.68 17.62
CA LEU A 108 -10.70 -0.58 16.64
C LEU A 108 -9.44 0.28 16.72
N LYS A 109 -8.97 0.62 17.94
CA LYS A 109 -7.70 1.34 18.13
C LYS A 109 -6.48 0.53 17.67
N ALA A 110 -6.54 -0.79 17.73
CA ALA A 110 -5.51 -1.70 17.24
C ALA A 110 -5.57 -1.89 15.71
N GLY A 111 -6.46 -1.19 14.99
CA GLY A 111 -6.51 -1.18 13.54
C GLY A 111 -7.56 -2.10 12.90
N ALA A 112 -8.56 -2.56 13.65
CA ALA A 112 -9.72 -3.22 13.05
C ALA A 112 -10.54 -2.22 12.23
N ASP A 113 -11.05 -2.66 11.06
CA ASP A 113 -11.85 -1.80 10.17
C ASP A 113 -13.26 -1.59 10.69
N ASP A 114 -13.85 -2.61 11.29
CA ASP A 114 -15.19 -2.51 11.84
C ASP A 114 -15.49 -3.61 12.88
N PHE A 115 -16.66 -3.47 13.53
CA PHE A 115 -17.15 -4.35 14.57
C PHE A 115 -18.67 -4.56 14.42
N LEU A 116 -19.11 -5.81 14.34
CA LEU A 116 -20.52 -6.17 14.15
C LEU A 116 -21.00 -7.11 15.25
N ALA A 117 -22.17 -6.82 15.82
CA ALA A 117 -22.84 -7.70 16.78
C ALA A 117 -23.62 -8.80 16.05
N LYS A 118 -23.49 -10.06 16.52
CA LYS A 118 -24.34 -11.18 16.12
C LYS A 118 -25.67 -11.11 16.89
N PRO A 119 -26.84 -11.31 16.25
CA PRO A 119 -27.05 -11.58 14.82
C PRO A 119 -26.92 -10.32 13.96
N VAL A 120 -26.25 -10.44 12.81
CA VAL A 120 -26.05 -9.36 11.85
C VAL A 120 -27.00 -9.49 10.65
N SER A 121 -27.67 -8.39 10.25
CA SER A 121 -28.46 -8.36 9.04
C SER A 121 -27.61 -8.52 7.79
N SER A 122 -28.19 -9.06 6.70
CA SER A 122 -27.46 -9.24 5.43
C SER A 122 -26.93 -7.91 4.89
N ASP A 123 -27.76 -6.89 4.87
CA ASP A 123 -27.42 -5.60 4.28
C ASP A 123 -26.28 -4.93 5.05
N LYS A 124 -26.33 -4.94 6.39
CA LYS A 124 -25.27 -4.39 7.23
C LYS A 124 -23.92 -5.12 7.00
N LEU A 125 -23.96 -6.47 6.97
CA LEU A 125 -22.77 -7.27 6.76
C LEU A 125 -22.15 -6.98 5.39
N LEU A 126 -22.94 -7.05 4.31
CA LEU A 126 -22.46 -6.84 2.95
C LEU A 126 -21.92 -5.41 2.78
N GLN A 127 -22.62 -4.40 3.27
CA GLN A 127 -22.15 -3.02 3.23
C GLN A 127 -20.81 -2.83 3.96
N THR A 128 -20.64 -3.48 5.13
CA THR A 128 -19.38 -3.40 5.87
C THR A 128 -18.23 -4.08 5.13
N ILE A 129 -18.48 -5.27 4.55
CA ILE A 129 -17.49 -5.99 3.74
C ILE A 129 -17.08 -5.17 2.51
N GLU A 130 -18.05 -4.64 1.76
CA GLU A 130 -17.79 -3.81 0.57
C GLU A 130 -16.92 -2.60 0.91
N ARG A 131 -17.24 -1.91 2.02
CA ARG A 131 -16.45 -0.75 2.49
C ARG A 131 -15.03 -1.14 2.87
N ALA A 132 -14.84 -2.22 3.63
CA ALA A 132 -13.54 -2.70 4.05
C ALA A 132 -12.66 -3.10 2.85
N ILE A 133 -13.21 -3.87 1.91
CA ILE A 133 -12.51 -4.27 0.69
C ILE A 133 -12.17 -3.06 -0.19
N ALA A 134 -13.07 -2.08 -0.34
CA ALA A 134 -12.81 -0.87 -1.10
C ALA A 134 -11.68 -0.03 -0.50
N HIS A 135 -11.65 0.10 0.83
CA HIS A 135 -10.59 0.78 1.56
C HIS A 135 -9.25 0.08 1.37
N HIS A 136 -9.19 -1.24 1.57
CA HIS A 136 -7.99 -2.05 1.35
C HIS A 136 -7.47 -1.94 -0.09
N ASN A 137 -8.37 -2.06 -1.09
CA ASN A 137 -8.02 -1.93 -2.50
C ASN A 137 -7.37 -0.57 -2.81
N SER A 138 -7.91 0.52 -2.25
CA SER A 138 -7.34 1.85 -2.42
C SER A 138 -5.94 1.96 -1.83
N ALA A 139 -5.75 1.49 -0.61
CA ALA A 139 -4.45 1.49 0.08
C ALA A 139 -3.43 0.60 -0.62
N TYR A 140 -3.84 -0.59 -1.05
CA TYR A 140 -3.00 -1.53 -1.78
C TYR A 140 -2.54 -0.97 -3.13
N ARG A 141 -3.46 -0.37 -3.91
CA ARG A 141 -3.12 0.27 -5.19
C ARG A 141 -2.14 1.42 -5.01
N GLU A 142 -2.31 2.21 -3.97
CA GLU A 142 -1.40 3.32 -3.69
C GLU A 142 0.01 2.81 -3.30
N LYS A 143 0.09 1.81 -2.42
CA LYS A 143 1.35 1.15 -2.05
C LYS A 143 2.05 0.57 -3.28
N THR A 144 1.32 -0.18 -4.12
CA THR A 144 1.86 -0.78 -5.34
C THR A 144 2.42 0.27 -6.30
N LYS A 145 1.72 1.41 -6.49
CA LYS A 145 2.22 2.52 -7.30
C LYS A 145 3.53 3.08 -6.76
N LEU A 146 3.64 3.24 -5.45
CA LEU A 146 4.87 3.73 -4.82
C LEU A 146 6.03 2.73 -4.97
N ASP A 147 5.75 1.44 -4.84
CA ASP A 147 6.77 0.38 -4.98
C ASP A 147 7.26 0.26 -6.43
N ILE A 148 6.38 0.44 -7.42
CA ILE A 148 6.78 0.55 -8.84
C ILE A 148 7.73 1.74 -9.03
N VAL A 149 7.40 2.91 -8.48
CA VAL A 149 8.28 4.09 -8.58
C VAL A 149 9.63 3.84 -7.90
N ARG A 150 9.66 3.19 -6.74
CA ARG A 150 10.91 2.81 -6.06
C ARG A 150 11.76 1.86 -6.91
N THR A 151 11.12 0.89 -7.57
CA THR A 151 11.79 -0.04 -8.48
C THR A 151 12.40 0.70 -9.68
N HIS A 152 11.68 1.65 -10.28
CA HIS A 152 12.21 2.47 -11.38
C HIS A 152 13.41 3.30 -10.92
N ILE A 153 13.36 3.92 -9.74
CA ILE A 153 14.49 4.67 -9.16
C ILE A 153 15.69 3.75 -8.90
N ALA A 154 15.45 2.53 -8.40
CA ALA A 154 16.51 1.54 -8.17
C ALA A 154 17.19 1.09 -9.47
N ALA A 155 16.46 1.06 -10.59
CA ALA A 155 16.98 0.68 -11.92
C ALA A 155 17.77 1.79 -12.63
N LEU A 156 17.89 2.99 -12.05
CA LEU A 156 18.70 4.07 -12.58
C LEU A 156 20.20 3.73 -12.45
N THR A 157 20.95 3.96 -13.52
CA THR A 157 22.42 3.90 -13.45
C THR A 157 22.95 4.99 -12.51
N PRO A 158 24.18 4.87 -11.97
CA PRO A 158 24.75 5.90 -11.10
C PRO A 158 24.68 7.30 -11.72
N ARG A 159 24.96 7.41 -13.04
CA ARG A 159 24.92 8.69 -13.75
C ARG A 159 23.49 9.24 -13.92
N GLU A 160 22.53 8.40 -14.21
CA GLU A 160 21.13 8.80 -14.29
C GLU A 160 20.59 9.22 -12.91
N ARG A 161 21.04 8.58 -11.84
CA ARG A 161 20.68 8.94 -10.46
C ARG A 161 21.22 10.32 -10.10
N GLU A 162 22.47 10.64 -10.41
CA GLU A 162 23.04 11.98 -10.20
C GLU A 162 22.25 13.05 -10.95
N VAL A 163 21.88 12.77 -12.21
CA VAL A 163 21.04 13.67 -13.00
C VAL A 163 19.65 13.81 -12.38
N PHE A 164 19.02 12.70 -11.95
CA PHE A 164 17.72 12.67 -11.30
C PHE A 164 17.69 13.56 -10.06
N GLU A 165 18.67 13.44 -9.16
CA GLU A 165 18.75 14.22 -7.92
C GLU A 165 18.84 15.73 -8.17
N LEU A 166 19.58 16.13 -9.19
CA LEU A 166 19.71 17.55 -9.55
C LEU A 166 18.43 18.07 -10.24
N VAL A 167 17.85 17.26 -11.10
CA VAL A 167 16.67 17.63 -11.89
C VAL A 167 15.42 17.79 -11.01
N ILE A 168 15.20 16.89 -10.05
CA ILE A 168 14.06 17.03 -9.11
C ILE A 168 14.16 18.26 -8.21
N ARG A 169 15.39 18.79 -7.99
CA ARG A 169 15.64 20.06 -7.27
C ARG A 169 15.49 21.29 -8.18
N GLY A 170 15.06 21.13 -9.44
CA GLY A 170 14.84 22.22 -10.36
C GLY A 170 16.09 22.70 -11.11
N ALA A 171 17.22 21.97 -11.08
CA ALA A 171 18.43 22.36 -11.80
C ALA A 171 18.21 22.36 -13.33
N THR A 172 18.67 23.41 -13.99
CA THR A 172 18.68 23.52 -15.45
C THR A 172 19.72 22.61 -16.08
N ASN A 173 19.58 22.27 -17.36
CA ASN A 173 20.58 21.42 -18.05
C ASN A 173 21.98 22.01 -17.99
N LYS A 174 22.10 23.34 -18.06
CA LYS A 174 23.37 24.05 -17.93
C LYS A 174 24.02 23.85 -16.54
N HIS A 175 23.22 23.95 -15.47
CA HIS A 175 23.69 23.70 -14.11
C HIS A 175 24.10 22.26 -13.90
N VAL A 176 23.29 21.29 -14.34
CA VAL A 176 23.60 19.86 -14.25
C VAL A 176 24.88 19.52 -15.02
N ALA A 177 25.02 20.05 -16.24
CA ALA A 177 26.22 19.85 -17.07
C ALA A 177 27.49 20.34 -16.37
N ARG A 178 27.44 21.56 -15.77
CA ARG A 178 28.55 22.13 -15.01
C ARG A 178 28.86 21.30 -13.76
N ALA A 179 27.84 20.92 -13.00
CA ALA A 179 28.02 20.14 -11.78
C ALA A 179 28.63 18.77 -12.02
N LEU A 180 28.25 18.13 -13.14
CA LEU A 180 28.66 16.78 -13.47
C LEU A 180 29.83 16.71 -14.48
N GLY A 181 30.43 17.85 -14.85
CA GLY A 181 31.61 17.92 -15.72
C GLY A 181 31.38 17.39 -17.14
N CYS A 182 30.20 17.60 -17.72
CA CYS A 182 29.85 17.13 -19.06
C CYS A 182 29.12 18.19 -19.89
N THR A 183 28.80 17.88 -21.16
CA THR A 183 28.09 18.83 -22.04
C THR A 183 26.57 18.84 -21.77
N GLU A 184 25.90 19.95 -22.08
CA GLU A 184 24.43 20.02 -22.01
C GLU A 184 23.75 19.00 -22.95
N ARG A 185 24.39 18.66 -24.06
CA ARG A 185 23.91 17.61 -24.99
C ARG A 185 23.89 16.25 -24.30
N THR A 186 24.94 15.93 -23.51
CA THR A 186 25.03 14.70 -22.72
C THR A 186 23.94 14.67 -21.66
N ILE A 187 23.70 15.79 -20.98
CA ILE A 187 22.63 15.88 -19.98
C ILE A 187 21.24 15.71 -20.61
N LYS A 188 20.98 16.28 -21.77
CA LYS A 188 19.71 16.06 -22.50
C LYS A 188 19.49 14.57 -22.78
N ALA A 189 20.54 13.84 -23.19
CA ALA A 189 20.45 12.40 -23.43
C ALA A 189 20.20 11.60 -22.13
N HIS A 190 20.85 11.94 -21.03
CA HIS A 190 20.59 11.30 -19.73
C HIS A 190 19.18 11.60 -19.22
N ARG A 191 18.70 12.84 -19.36
CA ARG A 191 17.32 13.19 -18.99
C ARG A 191 16.28 12.43 -19.80
N HIS A 192 16.51 12.26 -21.09
CA HIS A 192 15.60 11.48 -21.94
C HIS A 192 15.49 10.05 -21.45
N ARG A 193 16.62 9.36 -21.25
CA ARG A 193 16.65 8.00 -20.71
C ARG A 193 16.06 7.89 -19.31
N LEU A 194 16.31 8.90 -18.47
CA LEU A 194 15.71 8.99 -17.14
C LEU A 194 14.18 9.05 -17.23
N MET A 195 13.64 9.92 -18.07
CA MET A 195 12.18 10.07 -18.24
C MET A 195 11.54 8.77 -18.79
N GLU A 196 12.21 8.11 -19.74
CA GLU A 196 11.77 6.80 -20.27
C GLU A 196 11.75 5.73 -19.15
N LYS A 197 12.85 5.58 -18.37
CA LYS A 197 12.93 4.60 -17.27
C LYS A 197 11.93 4.87 -16.17
N MET A 198 11.69 6.13 -15.86
CA MET A 198 10.70 6.55 -14.85
C MET A 198 9.26 6.51 -15.38
N GLN A 199 9.09 6.25 -16.69
CA GLN A 199 7.78 6.22 -17.37
C GLN A 199 6.95 7.51 -17.18
N VAL A 200 7.62 8.67 -17.20
CA VAL A 200 7.00 9.99 -17.04
C VAL A 200 7.17 10.85 -18.30
N GLN A 201 6.18 11.69 -18.58
CA GLN A 201 6.18 12.54 -19.75
C GLN A 201 6.62 13.98 -19.44
N SER A 202 6.60 14.38 -18.18
CA SER A 202 6.93 15.74 -17.78
C SER A 202 7.81 15.78 -16.51
N LEU A 203 8.59 16.87 -16.40
CA LEU A 203 9.37 17.16 -15.19
C LEU A 203 8.46 17.31 -13.96
N ALA A 204 7.29 17.90 -14.11
CA ALA A 204 6.34 18.06 -13.02
C ALA A 204 5.87 16.71 -12.47
N GLU A 205 5.61 15.75 -13.36
CA GLU A 205 5.26 14.38 -12.96
C GLU A 205 6.42 13.68 -12.25
N LEU A 206 7.66 13.80 -12.76
CA LEU A 206 8.86 13.27 -12.13
C LEU A 206 9.04 13.81 -10.70
N VAL A 207 8.88 15.12 -10.51
CA VAL A 207 8.99 15.77 -9.20
C VAL A 207 7.88 15.30 -8.26
N SER A 208 6.64 15.19 -8.75
CA SER A 208 5.51 14.66 -7.98
C SER A 208 5.77 13.24 -7.48
N LEU A 209 6.23 12.34 -8.36
CA LEU A 209 6.57 10.97 -7.99
C LEU A 209 7.72 10.90 -6.98
N ALA A 210 8.78 11.68 -7.19
CA ALA A 210 9.92 11.75 -6.25
C ALA A 210 9.50 12.24 -4.87
N SER A 211 8.59 13.21 -4.80
CA SER A 211 8.03 13.72 -3.54
C SER A 211 7.23 12.65 -2.80
N ARG A 212 6.39 11.90 -3.52
CA ARG A 212 5.54 10.84 -2.94
C ARG A 212 6.34 9.66 -2.36
N VAL A 213 7.48 9.31 -2.94
CA VAL A 213 8.37 8.26 -2.41
C VAL A 213 9.36 8.77 -1.36
N GLY A 214 9.28 10.05 -0.98
CA GLY A 214 10.09 10.65 0.08
C GLY A 214 11.53 11.02 -0.31
N VAL A 215 11.90 10.91 -1.59
CA VAL A 215 13.26 11.26 -2.05
C VAL A 215 13.56 12.76 -1.89
N MET A 216 12.53 13.62 -1.85
CA MET A 216 12.69 15.06 -1.67
C MET A 216 12.73 15.54 -0.21
N SER A 217 12.42 14.68 0.77
CA SER A 217 12.35 15.10 2.19
C SER A 217 13.71 15.15 2.88
N ALA A 218 14.77 14.61 2.30
CA ALA A 218 16.08 14.48 2.95
C ALA A 218 16.95 15.75 2.95
N ASN A 219 16.59 16.85 2.29
CA ASN A 219 17.40 18.09 2.37
C ASN A 219 16.60 19.35 2.00
N ARG A 220 15.84 19.89 2.95
CA ARG A 220 15.48 21.31 2.95
C ARG A 220 16.61 22.14 3.58
N THR A 221 17.82 21.97 3.11
CA THR A 221 18.87 22.97 3.30
C THR A 221 18.96 23.77 2.01
N ALA A 222 19.06 25.09 2.18
CA ALA A 222 19.07 26.14 1.14
C ALA A 222 19.87 25.74 -0.12
N PRO A 223 19.54 26.33 -1.30
CA PRO A 223 20.34 26.10 -2.49
C PRO A 223 21.81 26.42 -2.14
N PRO A 224 22.75 25.52 -2.51
CA PRO A 224 24.15 25.82 -2.24
C PRO A 224 24.50 27.13 -2.92
N ASP A 225 25.02 28.05 -2.12
CA ASP A 225 25.50 29.36 -2.55
C ASP A 225 26.71 29.16 -3.48
N TYR A 226 26.47 28.98 -4.78
CA TYR A 226 27.50 28.77 -5.80
C TYR A 226 28.30 30.06 -6.14
N ALA A 227 28.15 31.10 -5.32
CA ALA A 227 28.84 32.36 -5.56
C ALA A 227 30.26 32.46 -4.93
N LYS A 228 30.71 31.46 -4.16
CA LYS A 228 32.01 31.58 -3.42
C LYS A 228 32.96 30.39 -3.59
N THR A 229 33.14 29.84 -4.78
CA THR A 229 34.32 28.99 -5.05
C THR A 229 34.82 29.18 -6.47
N ALA A 230 35.18 30.40 -6.80
CA ALA A 230 35.98 30.73 -7.97
C ALA A 230 37.45 30.97 -7.55
N GLU A 231 38.04 30.10 -6.73
CA GLU A 231 39.48 30.04 -6.51
C GLU A 231 39.89 28.65 -6.01
N CYS A 232 40.06 27.73 -6.93
CA CYS A 232 41.04 26.65 -6.79
C CYS A 232 41.79 26.52 -8.09
N ARG A 233 42.76 27.44 -8.27
CA ARG A 233 43.87 27.24 -9.17
C ARG A 233 44.79 26.19 -8.57
N PHE A 234 45.06 25.15 -9.35
CA PHE A 234 46.21 24.25 -9.28
C PHE A 234 46.63 23.70 -7.90
N GLY A 235 46.45 22.38 -7.72
CA GLY A 235 47.28 21.63 -6.79
C GLY A 235 46.50 20.67 -5.89
N LYS A 236 46.58 19.39 -6.22
CA LYS A 236 46.48 18.22 -5.31
C LYS A 236 45.50 18.31 -4.12
N CYS A 237 44.25 17.95 -4.35
CA CYS A 237 43.38 17.49 -3.26
C CYS A 237 43.41 15.95 -3.20
N ARG A 238 44.27 15.39 -2.35
CA ARG A 238 44.11 14.08 -1.73
C ARG A 238 43.07 14.26 -0.62
N ASN A 239 42.03 13.43 -0.60
CA ASN A 239 40.95 13.24 0.38
C ASN A 239 39.62 13.89 0.04
N CYS A 240 38.84 13.19 -0.80
CA CYS A 240 37.40 13.14 -0.68
C CYS A 240 36.99 11.67 -0.68
N ILE A 241 37.21 11.03 0.47
CA ILE A 241 36.54 9.76 0.79
C ILE A 241 35.18 10.13 1.34
N VAL A 242 34.16 10.04 0.51
CA VAL A 242 32.78 10.06 0.98
C VAL A 242 32.44 8.63 1.40
N GLN A 243 32.49 8.41 2.70
CA GLN A 243 31.96 7.20 3.32
C GLN A 243 30.46 7.14 3.08
N ALA A 244 30.07 6.19 2.25
CA ALA A 244 28.71 5.70 2.20
C ALA A 244 28.41 4.92 3.51
N LYS A 245 27.55 5.48 4.37
CA LYS A 245 26.85 4.74 5.43
C LYS A 245 25.38 4.85 5.13
N TRP A 246 24.85 3.81 4.53
CA TRP A 246 23.44 3.44 4.59
C TRP A 246 23.37 1.92 4.64
N LEU A 247 23.23 1.40 5.83
CA LEU A 247 22.57 0.14 6.15
C LEU A 247 21.18 0.47 6.68
#